data_565227aa61e80aa92520f28a52a57599
#
_entry.id   565227aa61e80aa92520f28a52a57599
#
_cell.length_a   1.000
_cell.length_b   1.000
_cell.length_c   1.000
_cell.angle_alpha   90.00
_cell.angle_beta   90.00
_cell.angle_gamma   90.00
#
_symmetry.space_group_name_H-M   'P 1'
#
loop_
_entity.id
_entity.type
_entity.pdbx_description
1 polymer ?
#
loop_
_entity_poly.entity_id
_entity_poly.type
_entity_poly.pdbx_seq_one_letter_code
_entity_poly.pdbx_strand_id
1 'polypeptide(L)'
;VVKNILLTALGILLSSGWAWAEGNPVILTVSGKIGAFTNKDKMTYEFRAKDFQALKQRAIVTKTSWTPVATFSGPLIRDILAKVGATGSKVKFQALNDYAYSVDRREFDKYNVILARSMNSKQLEVKERGPLWVMYPIADMPSAAKGPQLDAKLVWQVDRIVVY
;
A
#
# COMPACT_ATOMS: atom_id res chain seq x y z
N VAL A 1 -32.86 71.74 -0.86
CA VAL A 1 -32.94 70.47 -1.59
C VAL A 1 -31.72 69.67 -1.33
N VAL A 2 -31.77 68.67 -0.42
CA VAL A 2 -30.61 67.83 -0.09
C VAL A 2 -30.79 66.50 -0.79
N LYS A 3 -29.89 66.15 -1.68
CA LYS A 3 -29.82 64.85 -2.36
C LYS A 3 -29.05 63.86 -1.51
N ASN A 4 -29.73 62.83 -0.99
CA ASN A 4 -29.13 61.67 -0.36
C ASN A 4 -28.53 60.75 -1.43
N ILE A 5 -27.23 60.53 -1.35
CA ILE A 5 -26.50 59.53 -2.14
C ILE A 5 -26.37 58.29 -1.24
N LEU A 6 -27.12 57.22 -1.58
CA LEU A 6 -26.92 55.88 -0.99
C LEU A 6 -25.69 55.23 -1.64
N LEU A 7 -24.63 55.03 -0.89
CA LEU A 7 -23.54 54.15 -1.25
C LEU A 7 -23.91 52.71 -0.87
N THR A 8 -24.24 51.89 -1.84
CA THR A 8 -24.33 50.44 -1.69
C THR A 8 -22.91 49.81 -1.74
N ALA A 9 -22.41 49.46 -0.57
CA ALA A 9 -21.18 48.66 -0.48
C ALA A 9 -21.46 47.20 -0.87
N LEU A 10 -20.98 46.79 -2.03
CA LEU A 10 -21.03 45.40 -2.49
C LEU A 10 -19.92 44.61 -1.79
N GLY A 11 -20.30 43.90 -0.72
CA GLY A 11 -19.37 42.99 -0.02
C GLY A 11 -19.07 41.76 -0.85
N ILE A 12 -17.85 41.66 -1.41
CA ILE A 12 -17.33 40.45 -2.04
C ILE A 12 -16.91 39.51 -0.92
N LEU A 13 -17.75 38.51 -0.63
CA LEU A 13 -17.39 37.37 0.19
C LEU A 13 -16.40 36.49 -0.58
N LEU A 14 -15.10 36.68 -0.33
CA LEU A 14 -14.07 35.74 -0.72
C LEU A 14 -14.24 34.47 0.13
N SER A 15 -15.00 33.50 -0.39
CA SER A 15 -14.99 32.16 0.13
C SER A 15 -13.63 31.52 -0.19
N SER A 16 -12.69 31.64 0.73
CA SER A 16 -11.46 30.86 0.71
C SER A 16 -11.83 29.40 0.93
N GLY A 17 -12.15 28.72 -0.17
CA GLY A 17 -12.28 27.27 -0.21
C GLY A 17 -10.93 26.67 0.21
N TRP A 18 -10.88 26.11 1.39
CA TRP A 18 -9.77 25.27 1.82
C TRP A 18 -9.84 24.02 0.94
N ALA A 19 -9.15 24.05 -0.18
CA ALA A 19 -8.84 22.86 -0.95
C ALA A 19 -7.98 21.99 -0.04
N TRP A 20 -8.57 20.96 0.54
CA TRP A 20 -7.84 19.87 1.13
C TRP A 20 -7.00 19.30 0.00
N ALA A 21 -5.71 19.60 -0.02
CA ALA A 21 -4.79 18.95 -0.91
C ALA A 21 -4.90 17.46 -0.57
N GLU A 22 -5.51 16.67 -1.48
CA GLU A 22 -5.46 15.21 -1.39
C GLU A 22 -3.98 14.86 -1.37
N GLY A 23 -3.45 14.60 -0.17
CA GLY A 23 -2.06 14.33 0.05
C GLY A 23 -1.68 13.08 -0.74
N ASN A 24 -0.53 13.11 -1.38
CA ASN A 24 0.10 11.92 -1.97
C ASN A 24 1.15 11.38 -0.98
N PRO A 25 0.74 10.78 0.16
CA PRO A 25 1.66 10.35 1.19
C PRO A 25 2.51 9.17 0.74
N VAL A 26 3.68 9.00 1.35
CA VAL A 26 4.45 7.76 1.25
C VAL A 26 3.68 6.68 2.01
N ILE A 27 3.34 5.59 1.32
CA ILE A 27 2.59 4.45 1.90
C ILE A 27 3.44 3.20 2.03
N LEU A 28 4.59 3.13 1.32
CA LEU A 28 5.52 2.03 1.39
C LEU A 28 6.94 2.53 1.20
N THR A 29 7.83 2.14 2.10
CA THR A 29 9.28 2.36 1.98
C THR A 29 9.99 1.02 1.77
N VAL A 30 10.79 0.93 0.70
CA VAL A 30 11.61 -0.25 0.41
C VAL A 30 13.08 0.09 0.59
N SER A 31 13.81 -0.78 1.25
CA SER A 31 15.24 -0.60 1.56
C SER A 31 16.04 -1.91 1.46
N GLY A 32 17.33 -1.85 1.74
CA GLY A 32 18.24 -2.99 1.73
C GLY A 32 18.88 -3.23 0.37
N LYS A 33 18.94 -4.48 -0.10
CA LYS A 33 19.57 -4.84 -1.40
C LYS A 33 18.67 -4.46 -2.57
N ILE A 34 18.57 -3.16 -2.85
CA ILE A 34 17.84 -2.56 -3.98
C ILE A 34 18.76 -1.68 -4.83
N GLY A 35 18.42 -1.49 -6.10
CA GLY A 35 19.26 -0.74 -7.06
C GLY A 35 18.67 0.62 -7.45
N ALA A 36 17.40 0.91 -7.12
CA ALA A 36 16.75 2.18 -7.42
C ALA A 36 16.34 2.89 -6.11
N PHE A 37 16.53 4.22 -6.08
CA PHE A 37 16.27 5.04 -4.90
C PHE A 37 15.50 6.30 -5.29
N THR A 38 14.41 6.60 -4.58
CA THR A 38 13.73 7.91 -4.64
C THR A 38 14.27 8.86 -3.57
N ASN A 39 14.79 8.30 -2.47
CA ASN A 39 15.48 9.02 -1.41
C ASN A 39 16.93 8.51 -1.30
N LYS A 40 17.87 9.24 -1.89
CA LYS A 40 19.27 8.83 -1.95
C LYS A 40 19.99 8.94 -0.60
N ASP A 41 19.62 9.90 0.22
CA ASP A 41 20.23 10.09 1.53
C ASP A 41 19.94 8.93 2.49
N LYS A 42 18.73 8.38 2.39
CA LYS A 42 18.30 7.22 3.18
C LYS A 42 18.52 5.88 2.48
N MET A 43 18.95 5.89 1.23
CA MET A 43 19.08 4.69 0.38
C MET A 43 17.76 3.89 0.34
N THR A 44 16.63 4.58 0.15
CA THR A 44 15.29 4.00 0.12
C THR A 44 14.55 4.32 -1.16
N TYR A 45 13.63 3.44 -1.52
CA TYR A 45 12.60 3.71 -2.53
C TYR A 45 11.26 3.93 -1.82
N GLU A 46 10.73 5.14 -1.91
CA GLU A 46 9.50 5.54 -1.26
C GLU A 46 8.37 5.56 -2.31
N PHE A 47 7.42 4.65 -2.18
CA PHE A 47 6.20 4.66 -2.99
C PHE A 47 5.17 5.58 -2.35
N ARG A 48 4.80 6.62 -3.07
CA ARG A 48 3.65 7.44 -2.71
C ARG A 48 2.36 6.77 -3.17
N ALA A 49 1.23 7.15 -2.59
CA ALA A 49 -0.06 6.53 -2.87
C ALA A 49 -0.38 6.46 -4.38
N LYS A 50 -0.12 7.55 -5.13
CA LYS A 50 -0.36 7.60 -6.58
C LYS A 50 0.60 6.69 -7.36
N ASP A 51 1.90 6.66 -6.98
CA ASP A 51 2.90 5.82 -7.64
C ASP A 51 2.59 4.33 -7.43
N PHE A 52 2.16 3.98 -6.22
CA PHE A 52 1.75 2.62 -5.89
C PHE A 52 0.50 2.19 -6.67
N GLN A 53 -0.48 3.07 -6.80
CA GLN A 53 -1.69 2.83 -7.56
C GLN A 53 -1.42 2.71 -9.07
N ALA A 54 -0.41 3.40 -9.59
CA ALA A 54 -0.01 3.33 -11.01
C ALA A 54 0.66 1.99 -11.38
N LEU A 55 1.12 1.19 -10.41
CA LEU A 55 1.59 -0.17 -10.67
C LEU A 55 0.43 -1.04 -11.19
N LYS A 56 0.76 -2.07 -11.97
CA LYS A 56 -0.24 -3.02 -12.47
C LYS A 56 -0.96 -3.70 -11.30
N GLN A 57 -2.24 -3.44 -11.15
CA GLN A 57 -3.07 -4.00 -10.11
C GLN A 57 -3.53 -5.42 -10.46
N ARG A 58 -3.59 -6.29 -9.46
CA ARG A 58 -4.13 -7.65 -9.53
C ARG A 58 -5.18 -7.84 -8.45
N ALA A 59 -6.18 -8.68 -8.74
CA ALA A 59 -7.19 -9.06 -7.78
C ALA A 59 -7.03 -10.53 -7.39
N ILE A 60 -7.21 -10.83 -6.11
CA ILE A 60 -7.27 -12.17 -5.54
C ILE A 60 -8.59 -12.31 -4.81
N VAL A 61 -9.35 -13.37 -5.13
CA VAL A 61 -10.57 -13.73 -4.39
C VAL A 61 -10.23 -14.87 -3.46
N THR A 62 -10.25 -14.63 -2.16
CA THR A 62 -9.90 -15.64 -1.16
C THR A 62 -10.52 -15.32 0.19
N LYS A 63 -10.48 -16.28 1.12
CA LYS A 63 -10.73 -16.03 2.55
C LYS A 63 -9.44 -16.15 3.33
N THR A 64 -9.38 -15.51 4.48
CA THR A 64 -8.29 -15.64 5.45
C THR A 64 -8.84 -16.15 6.77
N SER A 65 -7.98 -16.42 7.74
CA SER A 65 -8.39 -16.75 9.11
C SER A 65 -9.16 -15.61 9.81
N TRP A 66 -9.13 -14.39 9.25
CA TRP A 66 -9.72 -13.18 9.84
C TRP A 66 -10.83 -12.55 8.97
N THR A 67 -11.03 -13.05 7.75
CA THR A 67 -12.04 -12.51 6.83
C THR A 67 -12.83 -13.61 6.16
N PRO A 68 -14.11 -13.37 5.85
CA PRO A 68 -14.83 -14.19 4.89
C PRO A 68 -14.18 -14.09 3.50
N VAL A 69 -14.76 -14.77 2.51
CA VAL A 69 -14.34 -14.60 1.12
C VAL A 69 -14.48 -13.14 0.71
N ALA A 70 -13.38 -12.58 0.22
CA ALA A 70 -13.30 -11.18 -0.21
C ALA A 70 -12.39 -11.05 -1.43
N THR A 71 -12.53 -9.95 -2.16
CA THR A 71 -11.65 -9.57 -3.27
C THR A 71 -10.61 -8.60 -2.75
N PHE A 72 -9.34 -9.01 -2.78
CA PHE A 72 -8.20 -8.18 -2.42
C PHE A 72 -7.53 -7.67 -3.69
N SER A 73 -7.16 -6.39 -3.74
CA SER A 73 -6.51 -5.81 -4.92
C SER A 73 -5.26 -5.02 -4.55
N GLY A 74 -4.22 -5.20 -5.36
CA GLY A 74 -2.93 -4.55 -5.22
C GLY A 74 -1.93 -5.03 -6.29
N PRO A 75 -0.73 -4.43 -6.35
CA PRO A 75 0.31 -4.89 -7.25
C PRO A 75 0.91 -6.22 -6.76
N LEU A 76 1.47 -7.00 -7.69
CA LEU A 76 2.28 -8.17 -7.36
C LEU A 76 3.54 -7.72 -6.61
N ILE A 77 3.92 -8.44 -5.56
CA ILE A 77 5.14 -8.15 -4.81
C ILE A 77 6.37 -8.27 -5.71
N ARG A 78 6.42 -9.25 -6.62
CA ARG A 78 7.54 -9.36 -7.58
C ARG A 78 7.67 -8.14 -8.49
N ASP A 79 6.57 -7.47 -8.85
CA ASP A 79 6.60 -6.26 -9.69
C ASP A 79 7.14 -5.06 -8.88
N ILE A 80 6.78 -4.96 -7.59
CA ILE A 80 7.38 -3.98 -6.66
C ILE A 80 8.89 -4.21 -6.55
N LEU A 81 9.31 -5.46 -6.32
CA LEU A 81 10.73 -5.83 -6.18
C LEU A 81 11.51 -5.56 -7.48
N ALA A 82 10.94 -5.84 -8.65
CA ALA A 82 11.54 -5.51 -9.94
C ALA A 82 11.68 -3.98 -10.12
N LYS A 83 10.65 -3.21 -9.76
CA LYS A 83 10.66 -1.73 -9.84
C LYS A 83 11.79 -1.11 -9.05
N VAL A 84 12.11 -1.65 -7.88
CA VAL A 84 13.19 -1.14 -7.01
C VAL A 84 14.55 -1.76 -7.31
N GLY A 85 14.66 -2.65 -8.31
CA GLY A 85 15.90 -3.35 -8.64
C GLY A 85 16.41 -4.23 -7.49
N ALA A 86 15.51 -4.97 -6.84
CA ALA A 86 15.86 -5.84 -5.72
C ALA A 86 16.75 -7.01 -6.16
N THR A 87 17.86 -7.25 -5.43
CA THR A 87 18.82 -8.34 -5.70
C THR A 87 18.93 -9.35 -4.57
N GLY A 88 18.39 -9.06 -3.37
CA GLY A 88 18.42 -9.97 -2.24
C GLY A 88 17.53 -11.21 -2.42
N SER A 89 17.82 -12.25 -1.65
CA SER A 89 17.08 -13.52 -1.67
C SER A 89 15.92 -13.60 -0.69
N LYS A 90 15.87 -12.71 0.29
CA LYS A 90 14.83 -12.63 1.29
C LYS A 90 14.19 -11.26 1.36
N VAL A 91 12.91 -11.23 1.67
CA VAL A 91 12.10 -10.03 1.79
C VAL A 91 11.42 -10.02 3.14
N LYS A 92 11.76 -9.03 3.96
CA LYS A 92 11.13 -8.80 5.25
C LYS A 92 10.05 -7.73 5.13
N PHE A 93 8.82 -8.08 5.45
CA PHE A 93 7.71 -7.14 5.61
C PHE A 93 7.68 -6.67 7.06
N GLN A 94 7.53 -5.38 7.26
CA GLN A 94 7.39 -4.77 8.59
C GLN A 94 6.10 -3.96 8.63
N ALA A 95 5.38 -4.14 9.73
CA ALA A 95 4.11 -3.47 9.99
C ALA A 95 4.30 -2.25 10.89
N LEU A 96 3.28 -1.39 10.94
CA LEU A 96 3.25 -0.21 11.80
C LEU A 96 3.40 -0.54 13.31
N ASN A 97 2.99 -1.75 13.73
CA ASN A 97 3.10 -2.24 15.11
C ASN A 97 4.39 -3.03 15.36
N ASP A 98 5.40 -2.87 14.49
CA ASP A 98 6.70 -3.54 14.53
C ASP A 98 6.67 -5.08 14.33
N TYR A 99 5.50 -5.68 14.07
CA TYR A 99 5.46 -7.05 13.60
C TYR A 99 6.23 -7.18 12.30
N ALA A 100 7.03 -8.22 12.18
CA ALA A 100 7.81 -8.46 10.96
C ALA A 100 7.86 -9.95 10.62
N TYR A 101 7.82 -10.25 9.33
CA TYR A 101 7.99 -11.61 8.82
C TYR A 101 8.84 -11.61 7.56
N SER A 102 9.75 -12.58 7.46
CA SER A 102 10.66 -12.74 6.32
C SER A 102 10.24 -13.89 5.45
N VAL A 103 10.18 -13.65 4.15
CA VAL A 103 9.78 -14.61 3.12
C VAL A 103 10.94 -14.79 2.13
N ASP A 104 11.16 -16.00 1.65
CA ASP A 104 12.08 -16.26 0.54
C ASP A 104 11.50 -15.63 -0.74
N ARG A 105 12.30 -14.87 -1.46
CA ARG A 105 11.87 -14.14 -2.66
C ARG A 105 11.27 -15.05 -3.72
N ARG A 106 11.74 -16.31 -3.82
CA ARG A 106 11.24 -17.31 -4.79
C ARG A 106 9.77 -17.63 -4.61
N GLU A 107 9.20 -17.41 -3.41
CA GLU A 107 7.75 -17.60 -3.19
C GLU A 107 6.92 -16.65 -4.04
N PHE A 108 7.42 -15.45 -4.34
CA PHE A 108 6.69 -14.46 -5.16
C PHE A 108 6.73 -14.79 -6.65
N ASP A 109 7.67 -15.63 -7.08
CA ASP A 109 7.68 -16.20 -8.44
C ASP A 109 6.75 -17.42 -8.53
N LYS A 110 6.69 -18.21 -7.45
CA LYS A 110 5.84 -19.42 -7.36
C LYS A 110 4.36 -19.08 -7.19
N TYR A 111 4.04 -18.09 -6.37
CA TYR A 111 2.67 -17.65 -6.08
C TYR A 111 2.48 -16.19 -6.50
N ASN A 112 1.30 -15.89 -7.03
CA ASN A 112 0.93 -14.52 -7.39
C ASN A 112 0.54 -13.71 -6.14
N VAL A 113 1.51 -13.50 -5.23
CA VAL A 113 1.33 -12.75 -4.00
C VAL A 113 1.23 -11.27 -4.31
N ILE A 114 0.21 -10.61 -3.79
CA ILE A 114 0.02 -9.16 -3.93
C ILE A 114 0.28 -8.44 -2.61
N LEU A 115 0.60 -7.16 -2.71
CA LEU A 115 0.53 -6.24 -1.59
C LEU A 115 -0.78 -5.47 -1.73
N ALA A 116 -1.83 -5.98 -1.06
CA ALA A 116 -3.18 -5.47 -1.20
C ALA A 116 -3.32 -4.06 -0.62
N ARG A 117 -3.92 -3.15 -1.40
CA ARG A 117 -4.27 -1.79 -1.00
C ARG A 117 -5.78 -1.65 -0.74
N SER A 118 -6.60 -2.56 -1.30
CA SER A 118 -8.04 -2.55 -1.12
C SER A 118 -8.62 -3.95 -0.89
N MET A 119 -9.77 -3.98 -0.24
CA MET A 119 -10.60 -5.17 -0.03
C MET A 119 -12.04 -4.82 -0.41
N ASN A 120 -12.66 -5.64 -1.28
CA ASN A 120 -14.01 -5.42 -1.82
C ASN A 120 -14.18 -4.01 -2.40
N SER A 121 -13.19 -3.56 -3.19
CA SER A 121 -13.13 -2.24 -3.84
C SER A 121 -13.02 -1.04 -2.87
N LYS A 122 -12.91 -1.29 -1.56
CA LYS A 122 -12.69 -0.25 -0.56
C LYS A 122 -11.22 -0.22 -0.16
N GLN A 123 -10.63 0.98 -0.14
CA GLN A 123 -9.25 1.16 0.31
C GLN A 123 -9.11 0.74 1.78
N LEU A 124 -8.06 -0.02 2.08
CA LEU A 124 -7.73 -0.44 3.43
C LEU A 124 -7.23 0.76 4.25
N GLU A 125 -7.90 1.04 5.34
CA GLU A 125 -7.47 1.99 6.36
C GLU A 125 -6.66 1.27 7.45
N VAL A 126 -5.86 2.03 8.21
CA VAL A 126 -5.03 1.45 9.29
C VAL A 126 -5.85 0.63 10.28
N LYS A 127 -7.03 1.13 10.68
CA LYS A 127 -7.98 0.42 11.55
C LYS A 127 -8.55 -0.87 10.94
N GLU A 128 -8.46 -1.03 9.60
CA GLU A 128 -8.95 -2.17 8.83
C GLU A 128 -7.81 -2.97 8.19
N ARG A 129 -6.65 -3.07 8.86
CA ARG A 129 -5.43 -3.77 8.44
C ARG A 129 -4.64 -3.08 7.31
N GLY A 130 -4.99 -1.83 6.93
CA GLY A 130 -4.21 -1.01 6.00
C GLY A 130 -3.00 -0.33 6.65
N PRO A 131 -2.20 0.39 5.88
CA PRO A 131 -2.43 0.78 4.48
C PRO A 131 -2.25 -0.36 3.48
N LEU A 132 -1.44 -1.37 3.78
CA LEU A 132 -1.12 -2.48 2.88
C LEU A 132 -1.17 -3.82 3.63
N TRP A 133 -1.57 -4.87 2.91
CA TRP A 133 -1.69 -6.21 3.45
C TRP A 133 -1.10 -7.24 2.49
N VAL A 134 -0.15 -8.06 2.94
CA VAL A 134 0.38 -9.17 2.12
C VAL A 134 -0.71 -10.20 1.93
N MET A 135 -1.07 -10.48 0.67
CA MET A 135 -2.15 -11.41 0.35
C MET A 135 -1.70 -12.47 -0.64
N TYR A 136 -1.83 -13.73 -0.22
CA TYR A 136 -1.60 -14.91 -1.03
C TYR A 136 -2.88 -15.38 -1.71
N PRO A 137 -2.80 -16.02 -2.90
CA PRO A 137 -3.97 -16.62 -3.55
C PRO A 137 -4.34 -17.94 -2.88
N ILE A 138 -4.77 -17.89 -1.61
CA ILE A 138 -4.94 -19.05 -0.72
C ILE A 138 -5.90 -20.08 -1.31
N ALA A 139 -6.96 -19.63 -2.03
CA ALA A 139 -7.90 -20.51 -2.68
C ALA A 139 -7.20 -21.47 -3.66
N ASP A 140 -6.21 -20.97 -4.41
CA ASP A 140 -5.52 -21.68 -5.48
C ASP A 140 -4.26 -22.43 -5.00
N MET A 141 -3.89 -22.26 -3.73
CA MET A 141 -2.68 -22.90 -3.18
C MET A 141 -2.96 -24.37 -2.81
N PRO A 142 -1.95 -25.26 -2.94
CA PRO A 142 -2.09 -26.65 -2.49
C PRO A 142 -2.27 -26.71 -0.96
N SER A 143 -3.02 -27.69 -0.49
CA SER A 143 -3.33 -27.84 0.96
C SER A 143 -2.10 -27.91 1.84
N ALA A 144 -1.01 -28.55 1.37
CA ALA A 144 0.25 -28.64 2.10
C ALA A 144 0.95 -27.28 2.32
N ALA A 145 0.60 -26.27 1.52
CA ALA A 145 1.14 -24.91 1.67
C ALA A 145 0.26 -24.02 2.57
N LYS A 146 -0.88 -24.54 3.04
CA LYS A 146 -1.82 -23.82 3.93
C LYS A 146 -1.56 -24.25 5.37
N GLY A 147 -1.73 -23.32 6.30
CA GLY A 147 -1.56 -23.61 7.73
C GLY A 147 -1.07 -22.39 8.51
N PRO A 148 -0.70 -22.54 9.78
CA PRO A 148 -0.31 -21.43 10.67
C PRO A 148 0.85 -20.57 10.12
N GLN A 149 1.81 -21.20 9.42
CA GLN A 149 2.91 -20.46 8.80
C GLN A 149 2.44 -19.52 7.67
N LEU A 150 1.37 -19.88 6.95
CA LEU A 150 0.79 -19.01 5.93
C LEU A 150 0.16 -17.78 6.59
N ASP A 151 -0.57 -17.96 7.67
CA ASP A 151 -1.15 -16.84 8.42
C ASP A 151 -0.09 -15.84 8.88
N ALA A 152 1.07 -16.32 9.35
CA ALA A 152 2.19 -15.46 9.72
C ALA A 152 2.76 -14.63 8.55
N LYS A 153 2.63 -15.13 7.30
CA LYS A 153 3.05 -14.43 6.09
C LYS A 153 2.05 -13.35 5.64
N LEU A 154 0.80 -13.40 6.10
CA LEU A 154 -0.24 -12.43 5.76
C LEU A 154 -0.07 -11.15 6.60
N VAL A 155 1.10 -10.56 6.56
CA VAL A 155 1.42 -9.34 7.33
C VAL A 155 0.50 -8.21 6.90
N TRP A 156 -0.26 -7.65 7.84
CA TRP A 156 -1.09 -6.45 7.63
C TRP A 156 -0.41 -5.19 8.18
N GLN A 157 -1.00 -4.02 7.86
CA GLN A 157 -0.44 -2.72 8.24
C GLN A 157 1.02 -2.53 7.76
N VAL A 158 1.36 -3.16 6.62
CA VAL A 158 2.70 -3.05 6.05
C VAL A 158 2.95 -1.62 5.60
N ASP A 159 4.07 -1.05 6.04
CA ASP A 159 4.57 0.25 5.60
C ASP A 159 6.04 0.18 5.13
N ARG A 160 6.74 -0.91 5.45
CA ARG A 160 8.16 -1.09 5.11
C ARG A 160 8.45 -2.48 4.56
N ILE A 161 9.36 -2.53 3.58
CA ILE A 161 9.97 -3.74 3.05
C ILE A 161 11.48 -3.60 3.14
N VAL A 162 12.15 -4.65 3.64
CA VAL A 162 13.62 -4.74 3.64
C VAL A 162 14.04 -5.96 2.82
N VAL A 163 14.85 -5.74 1.79
CA VAL A 163 15.42 -6.81 0.93
C VAL A 163 16.83 -7.12 1.39
N TYR A 164 17.16 -8.42 1.62
CA TYR A 164 18.49 -8.82 2.08
C TYR A 164 18.94 -10.20 1.61
#